data_17b5a9e581901d5f08f5dcc960d94f9c
#
_entry.id   17b5a9e581901d5f08f5dcc960d94f9c
#
_cell.length_a   1.000
_cell.length_b   1.000
_cell.length_c   1.000
_cell.angle_alpha   90.00
_cell.angle_beta   90.00
_cell.angle_gamma   90.00
#
_symmetry.space_group_name_H-M   'P 1'
#
loop_
_entity.id
_entity.type
_entity.pdbx_description
1 polymer ?
#
loop_
_entity_poly.entity_id
_entity_poly.type
_entity_poly.pdbx_seq_one_letter_code
_entity_poly.pdbx_strand_id
1 'polypeptide(L)'
;MKIVIVENPRPLTLEHYNDVANAPLSASLNSGYALAVASLAGWETACLDFSTSKLDEESTAAIILAEGGDIVLFHWVYSWGHEEFVRSVLEMLSRNSNVALGAFGLFPTLATRNLLQFASSLDFILAGEFEETLSELLPLFTERRTVAALPGVLLRGRSYVSRRLIADLSLLPVPDDVGANCGYTSLNIAASRGCYGACSFCFIHRYYGCSRRRVRDLASLERELETRLSRRDIASLYFIDPTFIGQGGDERERASEIGRLARRCGLPFGFETRVDGVDEELLATLAGNGATSVFLGIESGCDSVLRRIGKRISTEQIRCAVRSVQNCGIELHLGFIMFEPDSTLAELEENYLFLEELGLLDQRDQTANLLYHNQIVLYGSAAWESFGSEGRLLLDERLPFEARYRFRDERVGQVCAAMGRLTSHYFSAMTGIRQSRSAVADDCGAACHATDCGGAVNSLLKEAFLSLCRTAHTQPPQSVADLEREYAAQLHGTLALR
;
A
#
# COMPACT_ATOMS: atom_id res chain seq x y z
N MET A 1 7.49 32.81 -2.37
CA MET A 1 7.87 31.61 -3.12
C MET A 1 6.75 30.60 -3.06
N LYS A 2 6.66 29.73 -4.07
CA LYS A 2 5.59 28.73 -4.20
C LYS A 2 6.16 27.33 -4.32
N ILE A 3 5.55 26.36 -3.60
CA ILE A 3 5.84 24.94 -3.73
C ILE A 3 4.59 24.20 -4.25
N VAL A 4 4.79 23.33 -5.22
CA VAL A 4 3.75 22.46 -5.77
C VAL A 4 4.06 21.03 -5.37
N ILE A 5 3.15 20.38 -4.66
CA ILE A 5 3.23 18.96 -4.34
C ILE A 5 2.49 18.18 -5.42
N VAL A 6 3.12 17.13 -5.94
CA VAL A 6 2.57 16.28 -6.99
C VAL A 6 2.38 14.86 -6.47
N GLU A 7 1.14 14.38 -6.50
CA GLU A 7 0.81 12.96 -6.35
C GLU A 7 0.87 12.30 -7.71
N ASN A 8 1.74 11.32 -7.86
CA ASN A 8 1.96 10.60 -9.11
C ASN A 8 0.76 9.72 -9.48
N PRO A 9 0.53 9.46 -10.77
CA PRO A 9 -0.43 8.45 -11.21
C PRO A 9 -0.14 7.08 -10.57
N ARG A 10 -1.17 6.47 -10.01
CA ARG A 10 -1.13 5.15 -9.38
C ARG A 10 -2.36 4.33 -9.77
N PRO A 11 -2.59 4.10 -11.07
CA PRO A 11 -3.73 3.29 -11.47
C PRO A 11 -3.51 1.88 -10.93
N LEU A 12 -4.51 1.37 -10.19
CA LEU A 12 -4.51 -0.01 -9.76
C LEU A 12 -4.47 -0.91 -11.00
N THR A 13 -3.41 -1.69 -11.12
CA THR A 13 -3.33 -2.75 -12.11
C THR A 13 -3.95 -4.03 -11.54
N LEU A 14 -4.30 -4.97 -12.41
CA LEU A 14 -4.82 -6.27 -11.98
C LEU A 14 -3.79 -7.06 -11.17
N GLU A 15 -2.51 -6.85 -11.46
CA GLU A 15 -1.38 -7.47 -10.77
C GLU A 15 -1.26 -6.98 -9.32
N HIS A 16 -1.67 -5.72 -9.05
CA HIS A 16 -1.51 -5.03 -7.78
C HIS A 16 -2.84 -4.73 -7.06
N TYR A 17 -3.91 -5.41 -7.45
CA TYR A 17 -5.25 -5.12 -6.91
C TYR A 17 -5.35 -5.28 -5.39
N ASN A 18 -4.48 -6.09 -4.79
CA ASN A 18 -4.41 -6.35 -3.35
C ASN A 18 -3.22 -5.72 -2.63
N ASP A 19 -2.36 -5.00 -3.34
CA ASP A 19 -1.23 -4.29 -2.70
C ASP A 19 -1.69 -3.05 -1.94
N VAL A 20 -2.96 -3.04 -1.57
CA VAL A 20 -3.73 -1.91 -1.09
C VAL A 20 -3.35 -1.51 0.33
N ALA A 21 -2.68 -2.38 1.09
CA ALA A 21 -2.33 -2.10 2.48
C ALA A 21 -1.52 -0.80 2.66
N ASN A 22 -0.94 -0.24 1.60
CA ASN A 22 -0.21 1.01 1.65
C ASN A 22 -0.39 1.87 0.39
N ALA A 23 -1.29 1.48 -0.50
CA ALA A 23 -1.65 2.27 -1.66
C ALA A 23 -2.92 3.05 -1.34
N PRO A 24 -2.83 4.34 -1.06
CA PRO A 24 -4.00 5.10 -0.71
C PRO A 24 -4.96 5.15 -1.90
N LEU A 25 -6.07 4.43 -1.78
CA LEU A 25 -7.29 4.75 -2.52
C LEU A 25 -7.92 6.05 -1.96
N SER A 26 -7.27 6.65 -0.98
CA SER A 26 -7.66 7.86 -0.27
C SER A 26 -6.53 8.89 -0.31
N ALA A 27 -6.86 10.12 0.05
CA ALA A 27 -5.95 11.26 0.01
C ALA A 27 -4.61 10.98 0.72
N SER A 28 -3.52 11.41 0.09
CA SER A 28 -2.18 11.23 0.63
C SER A 28 -1.95 12.07 1.88
N LEU A 29 -1.69 11.40 3.00
CA LEU A 29 -1.36 12.07 4.26
C LEU A 29 0.02 12.73 4.22
N ASN A 30 0.99 12.12 3.55
CA ASN A 30 2.34 12.67 3.46
C ASN A 30 2.38 13.98 2.68
N SER A 31 1.64 14.08 1.58
CA SER A 31 1.50 15.34 0.84
C SER A 31 0.80 16.41 1.66
N GLY A 32 -0.18 16.03 2.48
CA GLY A 32 -0.80 16.93 3.43
C GLY A 32 0.19 17.50 4.46
N TYR A 33 1.08 16.67 5.00
CA TYR A 33 2.16 17.16 5.88
C TYR A 33 3.14 18.08 5.14
N ALA A 34 3.51 17.77 3.90
CA ALA A 34 4.40 18.60 3.11
C ALA A 34 3.80 20.00 2.87
N LEU A 35 2.51 20.09 2.53
CA LEU A 35 1.78 21.34 2.37
C LEU A 35 1.73 22.14 3.68
N ALA A 36 1.37 21.49 4.79
CA ALA A 36 1.28 22.14 6.09
C ALA A 36 2.64 22.72 6.54
N VAL A 37 3.72 21.96 6.38
CA VAL A 37 5.09 22.41 6.68
C VAL A 37 5.46 23.61 5.82
N ALA A 38 5.18 23.57 4.52
CA ALA A 38 5.49 24.67 3.60
C ALA A 38 4.67 25.93 3.91
N SER A 39 3.40 25.77 4.21
CA SER A 39 2.53 26.87 4.63
C SER A 39 3.04 27.56 5.91
N LEU A 40 3.46 26.77 6.92
CA LEU A 40 4.06 27.28 8.15
C LEU A 40 5.39 28.02 7.90
N ALA A 41 6.13 27.63 6.87
CA ALA A 41 7.34 28.34 6.43
C ALA A 41 7.03 29.61 5.60
N GLY A 42 5.77 29.98 5.42
CA GLY A 42 5.32 31.18 4.69
C GLY A 42 5.36 31.04 3.17
N TRP A 43 5.35 29.81 2.65
CA TRP A 43 5.29 29.53 1.21
C TRP A 43 3.84 29.45 0.73
N GLU A 44 3.59 29.92 -0.48
CA GLU A 44 2.38 29.57 -1.23
C GLU A 44 2.42 28.08 -1.57
N THR A 45 1.31 27.38 -1.41
CA THR A 45 1.23 25.94 -1.59
C THR A 45 0.16 25.54 -2.60
N ALA A 46 0.46 24.56 -3.43
CA ALA A 46 -0.52 23.91 -4.30
C ALA A 46 -0.29 22.40 -4.27
N CYS A 47 -1.37 21.63 -4.51
CA CYS A 47 -1.29 20.20 -4.67
C CYS A 47 -1.98 19.78 -5.97
N LEU A 48 -1.27 19.04 -6.80
CA LEU A 48 -1.78 18.42 -8.01
C LEU A 48 -1.86 16.91 -7.80
N ASP A 49 -3.06 16.40 -7.66
CA ASP A 49 -3.31 14.97 -7.44
C ASP A 49 -3.65 14.27 -8.76
N PHE A 50 -2.68 13.54 -9.30
CA PHE A 50 -2.84 12.70 -10.48
C PHE A 50 -3.02 11.22 -10.15
N SER A 51 -3.20 10.84 -8.89
CA SER A 51 -3.23 9.44 -8.44
C SER A 51 -4.23 8.56 -9.20
N THR A 52 -5.36 9.12 -9.63
CA THR A 52 -6.39 8.44 -10.44
C THR A 52 -6.48 8.96 -11.87
N SER A 53 -5.58 9.86 -12.26
CA SER A 53 -5.59 10.50 -13.57
C SER A 53 -5.23 9.49 -14.68
N LYS A 54 -5.84 9.70 -15.85
CA LYS A 54 -5.54 9.00 -17.11
C LYS A 54 -4.90 9.93 -18.15
N LEU A 55 -4.37 11.06 -17.73
CA LEU A 55 -3.68 12.01 -18.60
C LEU A 55 -2.37 11.39 -19.09
N ASP A 56 -1.95 11.80 -20.29
CA ASP A 56 -0.62 11.51 -20.80
C ASP A 56 0.45 12.40 -20.15
N GLU A 57 1.71 12.12 -20.44
CA GLU A 57 2.87 12.82 -19.87
C GLU A 57 2.90 14.30 -20.25
N GLU A 58 2.53 14.61 -21.50
CA GLU A 58 2.53 15.98 -22.02
C GLU A 58 1.47 16.84 -21.34
N SER A 59 0.25 16.33 -21.22
CA SER A 59 -0.86 17.00 -20.53
C SER A 59 -0.55 17.19 -19.03
N THR A 60 0.02 16.17 -18.39
CA THR A 60 0.42 16.22 -16.98
C THR A 60 1.50 17.29 -16.77
N ALA A 61 2.56 17.29 -17.59
CA ALA A 61 3.62 18.29 -17.52
C ALA A 61 3.07 19.71 -17.78
N ALA A 62 2.17 19.88 -18.76
CA ALA A 62 1.56 21.16 -19.07
C ALA A 62 0.76 21.73 -17.88
N ILE A 63 0.00 20.91 -17.17
CA ILE A 63 -0.76 21.33 -15.98
C ILE A 63 0.22 21.77 -14.87
N ILE A 64 1.29 21.01 -14.62
CA ILE A 64 2.29 21.36 -13.59
C ILE A 64 2.99 22.68 -13.97
N LEU A 65 3.36 22.87 -15.23
CA LEU A 65 3.97 24.10 -15.73
C LEU A 65 3.02 25.32 -15.60
N ALA A 66 1.75 25.12 -15.90
CA ALA A 66 0.74 26.17 -15.78
C ALA A 66 0.48 26.60 -14.33
N GLU A 67 0.54 25.66 -13.39
CA GLU A 67 0.44 25.95 -11.95
C GLU A 67 1.60 26.85 -11.49
N GLY A 68 2.78 26.64 -12.06
CA GLY A 68 4.00 27.39 -11.73
C GLY A 68 4.48 27.11 -10.30
N GLY A 69 5.70 27.50 -10.00
CA GLY A 69 6.28 27.34 -8.67
C GLY A 69 7.79 27.49 -8.69
N ASP A 70 8.38 27.66 -7.52
CA ASP A 70 9.84 27.67 -7.32
C ASP A 70 10.37 26.24 -7.08
N ILE A 71 9.54 25.40 -6.42
CA ILE A 71 9.81 23.98 -6.17
C ILE A 71 8.59 23.15 -6.63
N VAL A 72 8.84 22.07 -7.35
CA VAL A 72 7.88 20.97 -7.58
C VAL A 72 8.41 19.72 -6.88
N LEU A 73 7.65 19.21 -5.94
CA LEU A 73 8.03 18.11 -5.06
C LEU A 73 7.11 16.90 -5.29
N PHE A 74 7.65 15.84 -5.87
CA PHE A 74 6.94 14.63 -6.22
C PHE A 74 6.88 13.67 -5.03
N HIS A 75 5.66 13.29 -4.62
CA HIS A 75 5.46 12.19 -3.68
C HIS A 75 5.57 10.86 -4.44
N TRP A 76 6.68 10.15 -4.22
CA TRP A 76 6.96 8.94 -4.98
C TRP A 76 6.87 7.69 -4.08
N VAL A 77 5.77 7.00 -4.21
CA VAL A 77 5.48 5.74 -3.54
C VAL A 77 5.47 4.63 -4.59
N TYR A 78 4.41 3.84 -4.65
CA TYR A 78 4.21 2.86 -5.70
C TYR A 78 3.68 3.54 -6.95
N SER A 79 4.28 3.26 -8.10
CA SER A 79 3.81 3.77 -9.41
C SER A 79 3.28 2.65 -10.30
N TRP A 80 3.44 1.39 -9.87
CA TRP A 80 2.93 0.17 -10.54
C TRP A 80 3.09 0.15 -12.06
N GLY A 81 4.32 0.37 -12.52
CA GLY A 81 4.67 0.41 -13.93
C GLY A 81 4.53 1.79 -14.58
N HIS A 82 4.27 2.85 -13.82
CA HIS A 82 4.27 4.24 -14.30
C HIS A 82 5.54 5.03 -13.95
N GLU A 83 6.62 4.35 -13.56
CA GLU A 83 7.90 5.00 -13.23
C GLU A 83 8.48 5.74 -14.43
N GLU A 84 8.40 5.17 -15.62
CA GLU A 84 8.81 5.81 -16.87
C GLU A 84 7.97 7.05 -17.20
N PHE A 85 6.66 6.99 -16.94
CA PHE A 85 5.78 8.13 -17.07
C PHE A 85 6.27 9.30 -16.18
N VAL A 86 6.52 9.04 -14.90
CA VAL A 86 7.00 10.07 -13.97
C VAL A 86 8.35 10.62 -14.41
N ARG A 87 9.26 9.75 -14.89
CA ARG A 87 10.55 10.15 -15.43
C ARG A 87 10.40 11.08 -16.64
N SER A 88 9.52 10.75 -17.58
CA SER A 88 9.22 11.56 -18.75
C SER A 88 8.66 12.95 -18.39
N VAL A 89 7.71 13.00 -17.45
CA VAL A 89 7.17 14.27 -16.93
C VAL A 89 8.29 15.13 -16.32
N LEU A 90 9.15 14.55 -15.48
CA LEU A 90 10.29 15.26 -14.88
C LEU A 90 11.25 15.82 -15.95
N GLU A 91 11.51 15.07 -17.02
CA GLU A 91 12.36 15.55 -18.12
C GLU A 91 11.71 16.74 -18.84
N MET A 92 10.40 16.70 -19.11
CA MET A 92 9.67 17.81 -19.74
C MET A 92 9.71 19.08 -18.85
N LEU A 93 9.48 18.93 -17.54
CA LEU A 93 9.56 20.04 -16.60
C LEU A 93 10.97 20.64 -16.56
N SER A 94 12.00 19.81 -16.49
CA SER A 94 13.39 20.25 -16.44
C SER A 94 13.84 21.03 -17.68
N ARG A 95 13.30 20.69 -18.86
CA ARG A 95 13.60 21.37 -20.13
C ARG A 95 12.86 22.69 -20.29
N ASN A 96 11.63 22.79 -19.75
CA ASN A 96 10.72 23.89 -20.03
C ASN A 96 10.57 24.88 -18.87
N SER A 97 11.26 24.68 -17.76
CA SER A 97 11.19 25.57 -16.60
C SER A 97 12.48 25.63 -15.82
N ASN A 98 12.61 26.65 -14.96
CA ASN A 98 13.70 26.78 -14.02
C ASN A 98 13.30 26.37 -12.58
N VAL A 99 12.23 25.61 -12.43
CA VAL A 99 11.75 25.11 -11.16
C VAL A 99 12.70 24.06 -10.58
N ALA A 100 12.88 24.03 -9.27
CA ALA A 100 13.63 22.98 -8.60
C ALA A 100 12.75 21.72 -8.50
N LEU A 101 13.26 20.58 -8.98
CA LEU A 101 12.55 19.31 -9.01
C LEU A 101 13.04 18.41 -7.88
N GLY A 102 12.17 18.10 -6.94
CA GLY A 102 12.47 17.22 -5.81
C GLY A 102 11.54 16.01 -5.74
N ALA A 103 11.94 15.02 -4.95
CA ALA A 103 11.09 13.86 -4.64
C ALA A 103 11.19 13.49 -3.16
N PHE A 104 10.11 12.95 -2.61
CA PHE A 104 10.02 12.42 -1.24
C PHE A 104 9.12 11.20 -1.17
N GLY A 105 9.16 10.46 -0.07
CA GLY A 105 8.33 9.28 0.15
C GLY A 105 9.13 7.98 0.16
N LEU A 106 8.47 6.87 -0.20
CA LEU A 106 9.03 5.53 -0.05
C LEU A 106 10.27 5.31 -0.91
N PHE A 107 10.14 5.39 -2.24
CA PHE A 107 11.27 5.10 -3.13
C PHE A 107 12.39 6.14 -3.04
N PRO A 108 12.13 7.44 -2.88
CA PRO A 108 13.17 8.41 -2.56
C PRO A 108 14.00 8.04 -1.33
N THR A 109 13.39 7.41 -0.33
CA THR A 109 14.08 6.97 0.88
C THR A 109 14.86 5.67 0.67
N LEU A 110 14.26 4.65 0.05
CA LEU A 110 14.86 3.33 -0.11
C LEU A 110 15.85 3.26 -1.28
N ALA A 111 15.52 3.89 -2.40
CA ALA A 111 16.30 3.82 -3.63
C ALA A 111 17.27 4.99 -3.81
N THR A 112 17.14 6.07 -3.02
CA THR A 112 18.02 7.25 -2.97
C THR A 112 18.85 7.52 -4.25
N ARG A 113 20.10 7.04 -4.31
CA ARG A 113 21.01 7.26 -5.45
C ARG A 113 20.54 6.62 -6.74
N ASN A 114 19.92 5.45 -6.68
CA ASN A 114 19.40 4.76 -7.85
C ASN A 114 18.22 5.54 -8.45
N LEU A 115 17.41 6.16 -7.61
CA LEU A 115 16.34 7.05 -8.07
C LEU A 115 16.91 8.29 -8.78
N LEU A 116 17.99 8.93 -8.24
CA LEU A 116 18.65 10.04 -8.93
C LEU A 116 19.31 9.62 -10.25
N GLN A 117 19.75 8.37 -10.38
CA GLN A 117 20.27 7.85 -11.66
C GLN A 117 19.15 7.61 -12.66
N PHE A 118 18.05 6.98 -12.23
CA PHE A 118 16.88 6.70 -13.04
C PHE A 118 16.19 7.98 -13.49
N ALA A 119 15.89 8.91 -12.56
CA ALA A 119 15.26 10.20 -12.82
C ALA A 119 16.31 11.32 -12.77
N SER A 120 17.13 11.42 -13.82
CA SER A 120 18.26 12.36 -13.86
C SER A 120 17.86 13.83 -13.86
N SER A 121 16.61 14.15 -14.07
CA SER A 121 16.05 15.51 -13.99
C SER A 121 15.75 15.98 -12.56
N LEU A 122 15.77 15.07 -11.55
CA LEU A 122 15.65 15.47 -10.16
C LEU A 122 16.89 16.26 -9.70
N ASP A 123 16.66 17.38 -9.04
CA ASP A 123 17.71 18.18 -8.41
C ASP A 123 18.06 17.67 -7.01
N PHE A 124 17.05 17.18 -6.26
CA PHE A 124 17.24 16.69 -4.89
C PHE A 124 16.20 15.62 -4.48
N ILE A 125 16.53 14.91 -3.41
CA ILE A 125 15.61 13.97 -2.74
C ILE A 125 15.55 14.32 -1.26
N LEU A 126 14.35 14.29 -0.69
CA LEU A 126 14.12 14.29 0.76
C LEU A 126 13.93 12.82 1.18
N ALA A 127 14.93 12.25 1.83
CA ALA A 127 14.93 10.86 2.25
C ALA A 127 14.59 10.71 3.74
N GLY A 128 13.79 9.70 4.07
CA GLY A 128 13.29 9.43 5.42
C GLY A 128 12.07 10.27 5.79
N GLU A 129 11.93 10.59 7.07
CA GLU A 129 10.91 11.53 7.55
C GLU A 129 11.33 12.94 7.10
N PHE A 130 10.56 13.47 6.18
CA PHE A 130 10.94 14.67 5.41
C PHE A 130 10.51 15.99 6.08
N GLU A 131 9.61 15.97 7.04
CA GLU A 131 8.93 17.17 7.56
C GLU A 131 9.92 18.16 8.15
N GLU A 132 10.80 17.73 9.05
CA GLU A 132 11.84 18.60 9.61
C GLU A 132 12.86 19.03 8.54
N THR A 133 13.20 18.12 7.60
CA THR A 133 14.11 18.43 6.50
C THR A 133 13.53 19.51 5.60
N LEU A 134 12.25 19.40 5.25
CA LEU A 134 11.56 20.39 4.43
C LEU A 134 11.45 21.73 5.17
N SER A 135 11.09 21.71 6.45
CA SER A 135 11.02 22.93 7.30
C SER A 135 12.34 23.70 7.36
N GLU A 136 13.48 22.99 7.41
CA GLU A 136 14.82 23.61 7.41
C GLU A 136 15.27 24.04 6.00
N LEU A 137 14.85 23.32 4.95
CA LEU A 137 15.24 23.59 3.57
C LEU A 137 14.58 24.87 3.03
N LEU A 138 13.28 25.03 3.25
CA LEU A 138 12.49 26.11 2.64
C LEU A 138 13.00 27.51 2.96
N PRO A 139 13.39 27.87 4.21
CA PRO A 139 13.96 29.18 4.50
C PRO A 139 15.31 29.46 3.84
N LEU A 140 16.05 28.41 3.48
CA LEU A 140 17.37 28.48 2.84
C LEU A 140 17.31 28.44 1.32
N PHE A 141 16.13 28.14 0.76
CA PHE A 141 15.97 28.06 -0.69
C PHE A 141 15.91 29.46 -1.29
N THR A 142 16.75 29.72 -2.29
CA THR A 142 16.76 30.97 -3.04
C THR A 142 16.44 30.76 -4.53
N GLU A 143 16.98 29.69 -5.12
CA GLU A 143 16.76 29.31 -6.50
C GLU A 143 17.10 27.82 -6.73
N ARG A 144 16.69 27.25 -7.87
CA ARG A 144 16.89 25.83 -8.22
C ARG A 144 18.31 25.32 -7.97
N ARG A 145 19.32 26.12 -8.30
CA ARG A 145 20.73 25.69 -8.24
C ARG A 145 21.34 25.78 -6.85
N THR A 146 20.62 26.31 -5.88
CA THR A 146 21.11 26.58 -4.52
C THR A 146 20.40 25.75 -3.45
N VAL A 147 19.93 24.54 -3.81
CA VAL A 147 19.36 23.62 -2.82
C VAL A 147 20.41 23.30 -1.75
N ALA A 148 20.09 23.61 -0.49
CA ALA A 148 21.00 23.46 0.63
C ALA A 148 21.29 21.98 0.93
N ALA A 149 22.57 21.68 1.22
CA ALA A 149 22.97 20.37 1.70
C ALA A 149 22.67 20.26 3.21
N LEU A 150 21.59 19.60 3.55
CA LEU A 150 21.13 19.37 4.92
C LEU A 150 21.03 17.85 5.21
N PRO A 151 21.04 17.42 6.48
CA PRO A 151 20.67 16.06 6.82
C PRO A 151 19.27 15.75 6.28
N GLY A 152 19.11 14.59 5.62
CA GLY A 152 17.87 14.20 4.94
C GLY A 152 17.76 14.67 3.49
N VAL A 153 18.61 15.61 3.03
CA VAL A 153 18.65 16.05 1.63
C VAL A 153 19.76 15.32 0.87
N LEU A 154 19.40 14.57 -0.15
CA LEU A 154 20.36 13.97 -1.08
C LEU A 154 20.46 14.83 -2.33
N LEU A 155 21.67 15.25 -2.66
CA LEU A 155 22.03 16.03 -3.86
C LEU A 155 22.95 15.21 -4.76
N ARG A 156 22.83 15.41 -6.07
CA ARG A 156 23.73 14.76 -7.04
C ARG A 156 25.19 15.14 -6.81
N GLY A 157 26.05 14.11 -6.76
CA GLY A 157 27.49 14.31 -6.59
C GLY A 157 27.92 14.77 -5.20
N ARG A 158 27.03 14.81 -4.22
CA ARG A 158 27.33 15.16 -2.83
C ARG A 158 27.20 13.98 -1.88
N SER A 159 27.88 14.06 -0.75
CA SER A 159 27.72 13.11 0.34
C SER A 159 26.35 13.28 0.99
N TYR A 160 25.67 12.17 1.21
CA TYR A 160 24.38 12.14 1.91
C TYR A 160 24.59 11.91 3.40
N VAL A 161 23.92 12.70 4.21
CA VAL A 161 23.82 12.53 5.67
C VAL A 161 22.37 12.22 6.00
N SER A 162 22.11 11.06 6.60
CA SER A 162 20.76 10.71 7.05
C SER A 162 20.30 11.61 8.20
N ARG A 163 19.04 11.96 8.21
CA ARG A 163 18.41 12.65 9.35
C ARG A 163 17.97 11.62 10.40
N ARG A 164 18.03 12.01 11.66
CA ARG A 164 17.40 11.23 12.74
C ARG A 164 15.88 11.26 12.59
N LEU A 165 15.24 10.20 13.07
CA LEU A 165 13.79 10.15 13.13
C LEU A 165 13.24 11.25 14.05
N ILE A 166 12.08 11.78 13.69
CA ILE A 166 11.34 12.75 14.51
C ILE A 166 11.10 12.14 15.90
N ALA A 167 11.59 12.80 16.92
CA ALA A 167 11.55 12.27 18.29
C ALA A 167 10.13 12.28 18.87
N ASP A 168 9.41 13.38 18.67
CA ASP A 168 8.04 13.60 19.10
C ASP A 168 7.12 13.87 17.91
N LEU A 169 6.33 12.87 17.53
CA LEU A 169 5.38 12.97 16.43
C LEU A 169 4.21 13.92 16.71
N SER A 170 4.01 14.29 17.98
CA SER A 170 2.94 15.20 18.40
C SER A 170 3.20 16.67 18.02
N LEU A 171 4.46 16.97 17.66
CA LEU A 171 4.88 18.29 17.17
C LEU A 171 4.64 18.48 15.66
N LEU A 172 4.27 17.42 14.95
CA LEU A 172 3.91 17.54 13.54
C LEU A 172 2.70 18.48 13.37
N PRO A 173 2.68 19.30 12.32
CA PRO A 173 1.53 20.15 12.03
C PRO A 173 0.30 19.29 11.69
N VAL A 174 -0.88 19.87 11.80
CA VAL A 174 -2.08 19.25 11.24
C VAL A 174 -1.94 19.25 9.72
N PRO A 175 -2.02 18.07 9.08
CA PRO A 175 -1.83 17.97 7.63
C PRO A 175 -2.98 18.64 6.87
N ASP A 176 -2.67 19.20 5.69
CA ASP A 176 -3.69 19.68 4.79
C ASP A 176 -4.43 18.53 4.09
N ASP A 177 -5.67 18.78 3.69
CA ASP A 177 -6.53 17.79 3.07
C ASP A 177 -6.26 17.68 1.57
N VAL A 178 -5.42 16.73 1.18
CA VAL A 178 -5.17 16.35 -0.21
C VAL A 178 -6.31 15.47 -0.72
N GLY A 179 -6.70 15.64 -2.00
CA GLY A 179 -7.74 14.83 -2.62
C GLY A 179 -9.17 15.19 -2.20
N ALA A 180 -9.37 16.28 -1.45
CA ALA A 180 -10.72 16.77 -1.13
C ALA A 180 -11.57 16.99 -2.41
N ASN A 181 -10.93 17.44 -3.48
CA ASN A 181 -11.57 17.65 -4.78
C ASN A 181 -11.84 16.34 -5.55
N CYS A 182 -11.27 15.21 -5.11
CA CYS A 182 -11.49 13.88 -5.71
C CYS A 182 -12.68 13.14 -5.09
N GLY A 183 -13.44 13.77 -4.19
CA GLY A 183 -14.62 13.19 -3.57
C GLY A 183 -14.34 12.13 -2.50
N TYR A 184 -13.11 12.04 -2.00
CA TYR A 184 -12.79 11.12 -0.90
C TYR A 184 -13.48 11.55 0.39
N THR A 185 -14.28 10.65 0.97
CA THR A 185 -15.03 10.86 2.23
C THR A 185 -14.36 10.19 3.43
N SER A 186 -13.34 9.36 3.20
CA SER A 186 -12.53 8.76 4.26
C SER A 186 -11.35 9.65 4.61
N LEU A 187 -11.06 9.80 5.91
CA LEU A 187 -9.95 10.57 6.43
C LEU A 187 -8.83 9.66 6.91
N ASN A 188 -7.68 9.73 6.24
CA ASN A 188 -6.48 9.02 6.69
C ASN A 188 -5.81 9.75 7.85
N ILE A 189 -5.46 8.99 8.88
CA ILE A 189 -4.78 9.47 10.10
C ILE A 189 -3.66 8.51 10.45
N ALA A 190 -2.53 9.04 10.92
CA ALA A 190 -1.46 8.26 11.53
C ALA A 190 -1.39 8.58 13.02
N ALA A 191 -1.81 7.65 13.86
CA ALA A 191 -1.67 7.75 15.32
C ALA A 191 -0.27 7.31 15.79
N SER A 192 0.47 6.60 14.91
CA SER A 192 1.85 6.17 15.14
C SER A 192 2.61 6.03 13.83
N ARG A 193 3.93 5.91 13.92
CA ARG A 193 4.83 5.58 12.81
C ARG A 193 5.76 4.43 13.17
N GLY A 194 6.06 3.58 12.19
CA GLY A 194 6.92 2.41 12.36
C GLY A 194 6.17 1.19 12.87
N CYS A 195 6.89 0.09 12.93
CA CYS A 195 6.37 -1.21 13.37
C CYS A 195 7.46 -1.91 14.21
N TYR A 196 7.05 -2.71 15.18
CA TYR A 196 7.99 -3.53 15.97
C TYR A 196 8.39 -4.84 15.25
N GLY A 197 7.77 -5.14 14.11
CA GLY A 197 8.15 -6.25 13.23
C GLY A 197 9.34 -5.93 12.35
N ALA A 198 10.01 -6.99 11.86
CA ALA A 198 11.10 -6.92 10.90
C ALA A 198 10.93 -8.00 9.81
N CYS A 199 9.71 -8.12 9.28
CA CYS A 199 9.40 -9.10 8.23
C CYS A 199 10.26 -8.83 6.98
N SER A 200 10.80 -9.90 6.36
CA SER A 200 11.77 -9.79 5.27
C SER A 200 11.23 -9.09 4.02
N PHE A 201 9.95 -9.25 3.74
CA PHE A 201 9.28 -8.63 2.60
C PHE A 201 8.92 -7.14 2.85
N CYS A 202 8.83 -6.72 4.12
CA CYS A 202 8.29 -5.43 4.50
C CYS A 202 9.35 -4.33 4.45
N PHE A 203 8.98 -3.18 3.91
CA PHE A 203 9.87 -2.02 3.84
C PHE A 203 9.88 -1.15 5.10
N ILE A 204 8.91 -1.27 6.00
CA ILE A 204 8.69 -0.33 7.11
C ILE A 204 9.92 -0.19 8.01
N HIS A 205 10.53 -1.30 8.44
CA HIS A 205 11.72 -1.24 9.30
C HIS A 205 12.95 -0.69 8.55
N ARG A 206 13.02 -0.82 7.22
CA ARG A 206 14.07 -0.23 6.38
C ARG A 206 13.85 1.26 6.18
N TYR A 207 12.61 1.67 5.93
CA TYR A 207 12.24 3.08 5.78
C TYR A 207 12.58 3.90 7.03
N TYR A 208 12.26 3.39 8.22
CA TYR A 208 12.58 4.05 9.49
C TYR A 208 13.96 3.69 10.04
N GLY A 209 14.71 2.78 9.43
CA GLY A 209 16.00 2.31 9.92
C GLY A 209 15.94 1.61 11.29
N CYS A 210 14.77 1.23 11.76
CA CYS A 210 14.57 0.55 13.04
C CYS A 210 13.24 -0.20 13.10
N SER A 211 13.17 -1.20 14.00
CA SER A 211 11.93 -1.94 14.32
C SER A 211 11.30 -1.36 15.58
N ARG A 212 10.91 -0.09 15.54
CA ARG A 212 10.27 0.61 16.67
C ARG A 212 9.00 1.30 16.17
N ARG A 213 7.96 1.19 16.99
CA ARG A 213 6.75 1.99 16.87
C ARG A 213 6.91 3.25 17.73
N ARG A 214 6.60 4.42 17.17
CA ARG A 214 6.57 5.72 17.86
C ARG A 214 5.16 6.27 17.75
N VAL A 215 4.65 6.79 18.86
CA VAL A 215 3.25 7.22 18.96
C VAL A 215 3.15 8.74 19.06
N ARG A 216 2.01 9.27 18.64
CA ARG A 216 1.58 10.66 18.90
C ARG A 216 0.79 10.70 20.20
N ASP A 217 0.77 11.82 20.89
CA ASP A 217 -0.13 11.98 22.02
C ASP A 217 -1.60 12.12 21.55
N LEU A 218 -2.53 11.81 22.44
CA LEU A 218 -3.97 11.86 22.12
C LEU A 218 -4.45 13.28 21.87
N ALA A 219 -3.89 14.28 22.55
CA ALA A 219 -4.28 15.67 22.37
C ALA A 219 -3.91 16.18 20.97
N SER A 220 -2.78 15.72 20.39
CA SER A 220 -2.41 16.05 19.01
C SER A 220 -3.35 15.41 17.99
N LEU A 221 -3.80 14.16 18.25
CA LEU A 221 -4.78 13.49 17.40
C LEU A 221 -6.15 14.18 17.47
N GLU A 222 -6.59 14.56 18.66
CA GLU A 222 -7.84 15.29 18.86
C GLU A 222 -7.84 16.63 18.11
N ARG A 223 -6.78 17.42 18.26
CA ARG A 223 -6.61 18.68 17.49
C ARG A 223 -6.63 18.47 15.97
N GLU A 224 -5.99 17.40 15.49
CA GLU A 224 -6.02 17.07 14.05
C GLU A 224 -7.43 16.76 13.59
N LEU A 225 -8.15 15.89 14.32
CA LEU A 225 -9.53 15.54 14.01
C LEU A 225 -10.45 16.76 14.02
N GLU A 226 -10.45 17.54 15.11
CA GLU A 226 -11.25 18.77 15.21
C GLU A 226 -11.01 19.72 14.04
N THR A 227 -9.72 19.94 13.72
CA THR A 227 -9.33 20.85 12.63
C THR A 227 -9.79 20.34 11.28
N ARG A 228 -9.55 19.06 10.97
CA ARG A 228 -9.87 18.50 9.65
C ARG A 228 -11.35 18.27 9.45
N LEU A 229 -12.08 17.88 10.50
CA LEU A 229 -13.54 17.73 10.48
C LEU A 229 -14.27 19.09 10.33
N SER A 230 -13.67 20.20 10.77
CA SER A 230 -14.23 21.53 10.54
C SER A 230 -14.09 22.01 9.09
N ARG A 231 -13.24 21.38 8.29
CA ARG A 231 -12.95 21.81 6.91
C ARG A 231 -13.84 21.15 5.88
N ARG A 232 -14.32 19.92 6.14
CA ARG A 232 -15.14 19.16 5.20
C ARG A 232 -15.92 18.05 5.87
N ASP A 233 -16.96 17.57 5.19
CA ASP A 233 -17.72 16.38 5.61
C ASP A 233 -16.90 15.12 5.42
N ILE A 234 -16.75 14.35 6.50
CA ILE A 234 -16.04 13.08 6.55
C ILE A 234 -17.03 11.98 6.94
N ALA A 235 -17.02 10.89 6.22
CA ALA A 235 -17.88 9.74 6.48
C ALA A 235 -17.23 8.67 7.36
N SER A 236 -15.89 8.56 7.33
CA SER A 236 -15.14 7.55 8.07
C SER A 236 -13.71 7.97 8.32
N LEU A 237 -13.07 7.33 9.31
CA LEU A 237 -11.63 7.45 9.58
C LEU A 237 -10.92 6.17 9.15
N TYR A 238 -9.67 6.29 8.71
CA TYR A 238 -8.79 5.15 8.50
C TYR A 238 -7.42 5.40 9.10
N PHE A 239 -7.05 4.58 10.09
CA PHE A 239 -5.73 4.65 10.72
C PHE A 239 -4.72 3.87 9.89
N ILE A 240 -3.85 4.61 9.20
CA ILE A 240 -2.82 4.07 8.29
C ILE A 240 -1.53 3.63 9.01
N ASP A 241 -1.62 3.44 10.30
CA ASP A 241 -0.50 2.97 11.12
C ASP A 241 -0.06 1.58 10.64
N PRO A 242 1.22 1.32 10.35
CA PRO A 242 1.68 -0.02 9.98
C PRO A 242 1.37 -1.11 11.01
N THR A 243 1.05 -0.70 12.22
CA THR A 243 0.40 -1.48 13.27
C THR A 243 -0.25 -0.53 14.26
N PHE A 244 -1.57 -0.47 14.24
CA PHE A 244 -2.37 0.42 15.10
C PHE A 244 -2.25 0.02 16.58
N ILE A 245 -2.29 -1.29 16.86
CA ILE A 245 -2.16 -1.82 18.21
C ILE A 245 -0.69 -2.17 18.45
N GLY A 246 -0.09 -1.52 19.45
CA GLY A 246 1.27 -1.83 19.89
C GLY A 246 1.32 -3.02 20.85
N GLN A 247 2.50 -3.32 21.38
CA GLN A 247 2.71 -4.41 22.33
C GLN A 247 2.59 -3.93 23.78
N GLY A 248 1.89 -4.71 24.61
CA GLY A 248 1.72 -4.45 26.04
C GLY A 248 0.42 -3.74 26.41
N GLY A 249 0.15 -3.66 27.71
CA GLY A 249 -1.10 -3.16 28.25
C GLY A 249 -1.35 -1.68 27.96
N ASP A 250 -0.34 -0.84 28.09
CA ASP A 250 -0.43 0.61 27.82
C ASP A 250 -0.82 0.90 26.36
N GLU A 251 -0.34 0.08 25.42
CA GLU A 251 -0.64 0.24 24.01
C GLU A 251 -2.07 -0.21 23.67
N ARG A 252 -2.59 -1.20 24.38
CA ARG A 252 -3.99 -1.63 24.25
C ARG A 252 -4.94 -0.58 24.80
N GLU A 253 -4.63 -0.02 25.99
CA GLU A 253 -5.41 1.09 26.54
C GLU A 253 -5.40 2.29 25.59
N ARG A 254 -4.24 2.63 25.03
CA ARG A 254 -4.12 3.67 24.02
C ARG A 254 -5.01 3.42 22.80
N ALA A 255 -5.04 2.19 22.26
CA ALA A 255 -5.92 1.85 21.13
C ALA A 255 -7.40 2.07 21.50
N SER A 256 -7.78 1.67 22.72
CA SER A 256 -9.14 1.91 23.25
C SER A 256 -9.46 3.40 23.39
N GLU A 257 -8.49 4.22 23.83
CA GLU A 257 -8.67 5.68 23.92
C GLU A 257 -8.83 6.34 22.55
N ILE A 258 -8.07 5.89 21.55
CA ILE A 258 -8.25 6.35 20.16
C ILE A 258 -9.62 5.95 19.63
N GLY A 259 -10.10 4.74 19.92
CA GLY A 259 -11.47 4.32 19.60
C GLY A 259 -12.51 5.22 20.26
N ARG A 260 -12.35 5.56 21.54
CA ARG A 260 -13.22 6.51 22.24
C ARG A 260 -13.19 7.91 21.60
N LEU A 261 -12.04 8.35 21.10
CA LEU A 261 -11.91 9.61 20.37
C LEU A 261 -12.70 9.57 19.06
N ALA A 262 -12.58 8.52 18.25
CA ALA A 262 -13.36 8.33 17.02
C ALA A 262 -14.86 8.33 17.30
N ARG A 263 -15.30 7.64 18.36
CA ARG A 263 -16.69 7.63 18.80
C ARG A 263 -17.21 9.03 19.18
N ARG A 264 -16.39 9.85 19.85
CA ARG A 264 -16.79 11.25 20.17
C ARG A 264 -16.98 12.08 18.90
N CYS A 265 -16.23 11.79 17.84
CA CYS A 265 -16.43 12.41 16.54
C CYS A 265 -17.65 11.88 15.77
N GLY A 266 -18.29 10.81 16.25
CA GLY A 266 -19.45 10.19 15.60
C GLY A 266 -19.08 9.42 14.32
N LEU A 267 -17.83 9.04 14.13
CA LEU A 267 -17.33 8.44 12.89
C LEU A 267 -16.93 6.97 13.07
N PRO A 268 -17.34 6.11 12.15
CA PRO A 268 -16.79 4.76 12.05
C PRO A 268 -15.32 4.82 11.62
N PHE A 269 -14.55 3.79 11.98
CA PHE A 269 -13.15 3.73 11.60
C PHE A 269 -12.66 2.34 11.24
N GLY A 270 -11.65 2.31 10.35
CA GLY A 270 -10.85 1.15 10.03
C GLY A 270 -9.40 1.32 10.49
N PHE A 271 -8.67 0.22 10.62
CA PHE A 271 -7.26 0.23 11.01
C PHE A 271 -6.49 -0.99 10.51
N GLU A 272 -5.16 -0.87 10.49
CA GLU A 272 -4.24 -1.97 10.16
C GLU A 272 -3.49 -2.43 11.40
N THR A 273 -3.33 -3.74 11.58
CA THR A 273 -2.57 -4.25 12.72
C THR A 273 -1.97 -5.63 12.47
N ARG A 274 -1.08 -6.02 13.37
CA ARG A 274 -0.51 -7.37 13.42
C ARG A 274 -1.37 -8.28 14.29
N VAL A 275 -1.33 -9.57 13.99
CA VAL A 275 -2.02 -10.63 14.74
C VAL A 275 -1.69 -10.62 16.24
N ASP A 276 -0.41 -10.43 16.58
CA ASP A 276 0.10 -10.48 17.95
C ASP A 276 -0.27 -9.26 18.83
N GLY A 277 -0.98 -8.28 18.25
CA GLY A 277 -1.51 -7.12 18.97
C GLY A 277 -2.98 -7.23 19.35
N VAL A 278 -3.74 -8.20 18.83
CA VAL A 278 -5.18 -8.29 19.00
C VAL A 278 -5.62 -9.39 19.96
N ASP A 279 -6.72 -9.13 20.66
CA ASP A 279 -7.49 -10.09 21.42
C ASP A 279 -8.97 -9.69 21.42
N GLU A 280 -9.83 -10.60 21.83
CA GLU A 280 -11.29 -10.45 21.71
C GLU A 280 -11.83 -9.29 22.57
N GLU A 281 -11.29 -9.07 23.79
CA GLU A 281 -11.75 -8.00 24.68
C GLU A 281 -11.45 -6.62 24.09
N LEU A 282 -10.23 -6.44 23.57
CA LEU A 282 -9.84 -5.20 22.90
C LEU A 282 -10.65 -4.96 21.64
N LEU A 283 -10.82 -6.00 20.80
CA LEU A 283 -11.62 -5.88 19.56
C LEU A 283 -13.08 -5.56 19.87
N ALA A 284 -13.69 -6.18 20.88
CA ALA A 284 -15.05 -5.84 21.31
C ALA A 284 -15.15 -4.38 21.78
N THR A 285 -14.13 -3.90 22.51
CA THR A 285 -14.05 -2.48 22.91
C THR A 285 -13.95 -1.56 21.71
N LEU A 286 -13.10 -1.88 20.71
CA LEU A 286 -12.95 -1.08 19.49
C LEU A 286 -14.24 -1.11 18.66
N ALA A 287 -14.88 -2.26 18.48
CA ALA A 287 -16.16 -2.40 17.79
C ALA A 287 -17.24 -1.54 18.46
N GLY A 288 -17.33 -1.61 19.81
CA GLY A 288 -18.25 -0.76 20.58
C GLY A 288 -17.96 0.74 20.47
N ASN A 289 -16.76 1.12 20.04
CA ASN A 289 -16.36 2.50 19.76
C ASN A 289 -16.44 2.87 18.26
N GLY A 290 -16.94 1.98 17.40
CA GLY A 290 -17.18 2.28 15.99
C GLY A 290 -16.11 1.73 15.04
N ALA A 291 -15.27 0.79 15.46
CA ALA A 291 -14.41 0.07 14.53
C ALA A 291 -15.25 -0.82 13.61
N THR A 292 -15.15 -0.61 12.30
CA THR A 292 -15.93 -1.32 11.28
C THR A 292 -15.10 -2.28 10.46
N SER A 293 -13.81 -2.00 10.30
CA SER A 293 -12.92 -2.85 9.50
C SER A 293 -11.51 -2.94 10.11
N VAL A 294 -10.86 -4.07 9.89
CA VAL A 294 -9.46 -4.28 10.24
C VAL A 294 -8.72 -4.97 9.09
N PHE A 295 -7.55 -4.41 8.74
CA PHE A 295 -6.60 -5.11 7.91
C PHE A 295 -5.62 -5.88 8.82
N LEU A 296 -5.64 -7.20 8.72
CA LEU A 296 -4.85 -8.09 9.56
C LEU A 296 -3.76 -8.77 8.74
N GLY A 297 -2.50 -8.46 9.03
CA GLY A 297 -1.38 -9.12 8.39
C GLY A 297 -1.19 -10.54 8.93
N ILE A 298 -1.72 -11.55 8.27
CA ILE A 298 -1.56 -12.96 8.63
C ILE A 298 -0.44 -13.64 7.83
N GLU A 299 -0.26 -13.27 6.60
CA GLU A 299 0.75 -13.62 5.60
C GLU A 299 0.74 -15.10 5.16
N SER A 300 0.60 -16.08 6.06
CA SER A 300 0.62 -17.51 5.70
C SER A 300 -0.09 -18.37 6.74
N GLY A 301 -0.64 -19.48 6.30
CA GLY A 301 -1.17 -20.56 7.11
C GLY A 301 -0.12 -21.63 7.49
N CYS A 302 1.17 -21.39 7.18
CA CYS A 302 2.26 -22.35 7.45
C CYS A 302 3.28 -21.74 8.42
N ASP A 303 3.53 -22.38 9.55
CA ASP A 303 4.53 -21.92 10.52
C ASP A 303 5.97 -21.90 9.94
N SER A 304 6.28 -22.76 8.97
CA SER A 304 7.57 -22.76 8.25
C SER A 304 7.74 -21.47 7.44
N VAL A 305 6.73 -21.07 6.70
CA VAL A 305 6.71 -19.82 5.91
C VAL A 305 6.78 -18.61 6.84
N LEU A 306 5.95 -18.56 7.90
CA LEU A 306 5.95 -17.46 8.88
C LEU A 306 7.32 -17.24 9.52
N ARG A 307 8.04 -18.33 9.85
CA ARG A 307 9.43 -18.24 10.35
C ARG A 307 10.38 -17.71 9.28
N ARG A 308 10.27 -18.19 8.03
CA ARG A 308 11.12 -17.82 6.91
C ARG A 308 11.00 -16.34 6.56
N ILE A 309 9.79 -15.78 6.55
CA ILE A 309 9.56 -14.35 6.32
C ILE A 309 9.77 -13.47 7.56
N GLY A 310 10.12 -14.06 8.71
CA GLY A 310 10.40 -13.34 9.95
C GLY A 310 9.16 -12.71 10.60
N LYS A 311 7.97 -13.24 10.37
CA LYS A 311 6.70 -12.69 10.91
C LYS A 311 6.60 -12.86 12.43
N ARG A 312 7.21 -13.91 13.01
CA ARG A 312 7.27 -14.18 14.47
C ARG A 312 5.90 -14.33 15.13
N ILE A 313 4.96 -14.93 14.44
CA ILE A 313 3.67 -15.38 14.95
C ILE A 313 3.48 -16.85 14.58
N SER A 314 2.49 -17.51 15.17
CA SER A 314 2.11 -18.88 14.84
C SER A 314 0.73 -18.94 14.15
N THR A 315 0.48 -20.03 13.45
CA THR A 315 -0.82 -20.30 12.84
C THR A 315 -1.93 -20.36 13.88
N GLU A 316 -1.65 -20.83 15.11
CA GLU A 316 -2.62 -20.82 16.20
C GLU A 316 -2.99 -19.41 16.66
N GLN A 317 -2.02 -18.51 16.76
CA GLN A 317 -2.29 -17.10 17.05
C GLN A 317 -3.16 -16.47 15.95
N ILE A 318 -2.93 -16.82 14.68
CA ILE A 318 -3.75 -16.34 13.56
C ILE A 318 -5.18 -16.84 13.70
N ARG A 319 -5.39 -18.16 13.99
CA ARG A 319 -6.74 -18.73 14.21
C ARG A 319 -7.49 -17.97 15.30
N CYS A 320 -6.84 -17.74 16.44
CA CYS A 320 -7.45 -16.98 17.53
C CYS A 320 -7.82 -15.55 17.09
N ALA A 321 -6.91 -14.82 16.46
CA ALA A 321 -7.15 -13.45 16.03
C ALA A 321 -8.27 -13.34 14.98
N VAL A 322 -8.30 -14.22 13.98
CA VAL A 322 -9.35 -14.24 12.95
C VAL A 322 -10.73 -14.51 13.59
N ARG A 323 -10.82 -15.52 14.47
CA ARG A 323 -12.07 -15.81 15.19
C ARG A 323 -12.51 -14.65 16.06
N SER A 324 -11.58 -13.99 16.77
CA SER A 324 -11.92 -12.81 17.59
C SER A 324 -12.46 -11.65 16.74
N VAL A 325 -11.87 -11.40 15.56
CA VAL A 325 -12.39 -10.37 14.63
C VAL A 325 -13.81 -10.73 14.15
N GLN A 326 -14.01 -12.00 13.74
CA GLN A 326 -15.32 -12.50 13.28
C GLN A 326 -16.38 -12.41 14.38
N ASN A 327 -16.04 -12.81 15.63
CA ASN A 327 -16.94 -12.73 16.79
C ASN A 327 -17.35 -11.30 17.13
N CYS A 328 -16.47 -10.33 16.91
CA CYS A 328 -16.77 -8.91 17.15
C CYS A 328 -17.53 -8.23 16.00
N GLY A 329 -17.78 -8.92 14.90
CA GLY A 329 -18.50 -8.38 13.74
C GLY A 329 -17.75 -7.26 13.00
N ILE A 330 -16.43 -7.21 13.14
CA ILE A 330 -15.54 -6.30 12.39
C ILE A 330 -15.24 -6.91 11.03
N GLU A 331 -15.36 -6.13 9.97
CA GLU A 331 -14.99 -6.57 8.61
C GLU A 331 -13.49 -6.88 8.55
N LEU A 332 -13.15 -8.09 8.10
CA LEU A 332 -11.78 -8.58 8.05
C LEU A 332 -11.20 -8.48 6.65
N HIS A 333 -10.16 -7.67 6.49
CA HIS A 333 -9.27 -7.66 5.33
C HIS A 333 -7.94 -8.31 5.70
N LEU A 334 -7.33 -9.02 4.76
CA LEU A 334 -6.16 -9.86 5.04
C LEU A 334 -4.97 -9.48 4.17
N GLY A 335 -3.80 -9.33 4.81
CA GLY A 335 -2.52 -9.50 4.14
C GLY A 335 -2.16 -10.98 4.12
N PHE A 336 -2.05 -11.58 2.91
CA PHE A 336 -1.72 -12.98 2.72
C PHE A 336 -0.78 -13.16 1.54
N ILE A 337 0.24 -13.99 1.70
CA ILE A 337 1.23 -14.34 0.67
C ILE A 337 1.07 -15.81 0.36
N MET A 338 0.27 -16.13 -0.66
CA MET A 338 0.10 -17.51 -1.10
C MET A 338 1.39 -18.09 -1.66
N PHE A 339 2.10 -17.28 -2.44
CA PHE A 339 3.31 -17.68 -3.15
C PHE A 339 4.53 -16.90 -2.63
N GLU A 340 5.20 -17.46 -1.63
CA GLU A 340 6.49 -16.97 -1.15
C GLU A 340 7.61 -17.64 -1.98
N PRO A 341 8.71 -16.93 -2.32
CA PRO A 341 9.74 -17.42 -3.28
C PRO A 341 10.39 -18.78 -2.98
N ASP A 342 10.40 -19.19 -1.71
CA ASP A 342 10.97 -20.46 -1.23
C ASP A 342 9.92 -21.47 -0.83
N SER A 343 8.64 -21.20 -1.09
CA SER A 343 7.54 -22.13 -0.80
C SER A 343 7.64 -23.41 -1.61
N THR A 344 7.16 -24.48 -1.01
CA THR A 344 6.96 -25.81 -1.63
C THR A 344 5.49 -26.01 -2.00
N LEU A 345 5.19 -26.97 -2.89
CA LEU A 345 3.80 -27.32 -3.22
C LEU A 345 3.01 -27.77 -1.98
N ALA A 346 3.65 -28.44 -1.03
CA ALA A 346 3.00 -28.86 0.22
C ALA A 346 2.60 -27.64 1.08
N GLU A 347 3.44 -26.62 1.13
CA GLU A 347 3.11 -25.36 1.85
C GLU A 347 1.99 -24.57 1.15
N LEU A 348 1.84 -24.65 -0.17
CA LEU A 348 0.67 -24.09 -0.87
C LEU A 348 -0.62 -24.80 -0.48
N GLU A 349 -0.61 -26.13 -0.41
CA GLU A 349 -1.76 -26.91 0.02
C GLU A 349 -2.11 -26.63 1.50
N GLU A 350 -1.10 -26.51 2.38
CA GLU A 350 -1.28 -26.15 3.78
C GLU A 350 -1.89 -24.75 3.91
N ASN A 351 -1.41 -23.76 3.15
CA ASN A 351 -1.98 -22.42 3.08
C ASN A 351 -3.45 -22.44 2.63
N TYR A 352 -3.75 -23.21 1.59
CA TYR A 352 -5.12 -23.35 1.10
C TYR A 352 -6.05 -23.96 2.18
N LEU A 353 -5.66 -25.08 2.79
CA LEU A 353 -6.45 -25.74 3.83
C LEU A 353 -6.67 -24.85 5.05
N PHE A 354 -5.66 -24.03 5.42
CA PHE A 354 -5.78 -23.07 6.50
C PHE A 354 -6.81 -21.98 6.20
N LEU A 355 -6.80 -21.43 4.99
CA LEU A 355 -7.80 -20.42 4.57
C LEU A 355 -9.21 -21.02 4.51
N GLU A 356 -9.34 -22.26 4.05
CA GLU A 356 -10.61 -22.99 3.99
C GLU A 356 -11.16 -23.30 5.39
N GLU A 357 -10.30 -23.76 6.32
CA GLU A 357 -10.65 -24.00 7.73
C GLU A 357 -11.25 -22.77 8.40
N LEU A 358 -10.75 -21.58 8.06
CA LEU A 358 -11.19 -20.31 8.64
C LEU A 358 -12.37 -19.66 7.90
N GLY A 359 -12.89 -20.30 6.83
CA GLY A 359 -13.97 -19.76 6.00
C GLY A 359 -13.58 -18.49 5.21
N LEU A 360 -12.29 -18.29 4.95
CA LEU A 360 -11.77 -17.07 4.30
C LEU A 360 -11.85 -17.16 2.77
N LEU A 361 -12.07 -18.34 2.21
CA LEU A 361 -12.22 -18.55 0.77
C LEU A 361 -13.70 -18.52 0.29
N ASP A 362 -14.63 -18.19 1.16
CA ASP A 362 -16.06 -18.10 0.80
C ASP A 362 -16.54 -16.66 0.59
N GLN A 363 -15.69 -15.69 0.92
CA GLN A 363 -16.00 -14.29 0.77
C GLN A 363 -15.83 -13.83 -0.68
N ARG A 364 -16.84 -13.09 -1.19
CA ARG A 364 -16.77 -12.51 -2.54
C ARG A 364 -15.58 -11.57 -2.64
N ASP A 365 -14.95 -11.57 -3.80
CA ASP A 365 -13.80 -10.71 -4.15
C ASP A 365 -12.51 -10.98 -3.37
N GLN A 366 -12.51 -11.75 -2.28
CA GLN A 366 -11.29 -12.10 -1.54
C GLN A 366 -10.63 -13.38 -2.05
N THR A 367 -11.42 -14.38 -2.48
CA THR A 367 -10.89 -15.70 -2.91
C THR A 367 -9.86 -15.55 -4.03
N ALA A 368 -10.19 -14.80 -5.09
CA ALA A 368 -9.28 -14.56 -6.20
C ALA A 368 -7.96 -13.95 -5.69
N ASN A 369 -8.07 -12.94 -4.83
CA ASN A 369 -6.92 -12.25 -4.24
C ASN A 369 -6.04 -13.19 -3.41
N LEU A 370 -6.64 -13.97 -2.52
CA LEU A 370 -5.91 -14.87 -1.63
C LEU A 370 -5.21 -16.01 -2.39
N LEU A 371 -5.80 -16.51 -3.49
CA LEU A 371 -5.28 -17.64 -4.25
C LEU A 371 -4.23 -17.28 -5.30
N TYR A 372 -3.98 -15.99 -5.60
CA TYR A 372 -2.94 -15.61 -6.57
C TYR A 372 -1.80 -14.78 -5.98
N HIS A 373 -1.99 -14.21 -4.79
CA HIS A 373 -1.06 -13.22 -4.27
C HIS A 373 0.33 -13.80 -4.04
N ASN A 374 1.31 -13.24 -4.72
CA ASN A 374 2.71 -13.56 -4.55
C ASN A 374 3.44 -12.48 -3.77
N GLN A 375 4.52 -12.84 -3.11
CA GLN A 375 5.34 -11.87 -2.40
C GLN A 375 5.88 -10.81 -3.36
N ILE A 376 5.59 -9.54 -3.09
CA ILE A 376 6.21 -8.43 -3.80
C ILE A 376 7.60 -8.18 -3.23
N VAL A 377 8.58 -8.03 -4.12
CA VAL A 377 9.96 -7.76 -3.73
C VAL A 377 10.33 -6.33 -4.10
N LEU A 378 10.24 -5.45 -3.12
CA LEU A 378 10.51 -4.03 -3.28
C LEU A 378 11.99 -3.72 -3.08
N TYR A 379 12.50 -2.78 -3.87
CA TYR A 379 13.86 -2.27 -3.74
C TYR A 379 14.14 -1.81 -2.30
N GLY A 380 15.30 -2.21 -1.77
CA GLY A 380 15.72 -1.87 -0.41
C GLY A 380 15.10 -2.72 0.71
N SER A 381 14.18 -3.65 0.41
CA SER A 381 13.72 -4.64 1.40
C SER A 381 14.79 -5.70 1.67
N ALA A 382 14.67 -6.41 2.80
CA ALA A 382 15.57 -7.52 3.10
C ALA A 382 15.43 -8.67 2.08
N ALA A 383 14.23 -8.88 1.55
CA ALA A 383 13.97 -9.85 0.49
C ALA A 383 14.71 -9.48 -0.81
N TRP A 384 14.72 -8.19 -1.19
CA TRP A 384 15.50 -7.72 -2.34
C TRP A 384 16.99 -8.03 -2.20
N GLU A 385 17.57 -7.72 -1.04
CA GLU A 385 19.00 -7.99 -0.76
C GLU A 385 19.30 -9.49 -0.79
N SER A 386 18.45 -10.33 -0.15
CA SER A 386 18.64 -11.78 -0.10
C SER A 386 18.57 -12.40 -1.50
N PHE A 387 17.46 -12.16 -2.22
CA PHE A 387 17.27 -12.77 -3.55
C PHE A 387 18.23 -12.19 -4.59
N GLY A 388 18.65 -10.94 -4.43
CA GLY A 388 19.70 -10.34 -5.24
C GLY A 388 21.05 -11.05 -5.06
N SER A 389 21.45 -11.33 -3.82
CA SER A 389 22.69 -12.05 -3.50
C SER A 389 22.68 -13.51 -4.00
N GLU A 390 21.50 -14.12 -4.11
CA GLU A 390 21.30 -15.46 -4.65
C GLU A 390 21.18 -15.48 -6.20
N GLY A 391 21.18 -14.32 -6.86
CA GLY A 391 20.99 -14.21 -8.31
C GLY A 391 19.60 -14.59 -8.80
N ARG A 392 18.59 -14.47 -7.94
CA ARG A 392 17.19 -14.88 -8.21
C ARG A 392 16.29 -13.76 -8.67
N LEU A 393 16.70 -12.49 -8.53
CA LEU A 393 15.90 -11.36 -8.99
C LEU A 393 15.84 -11.34 -10.53
N LEU A 394 14.65 -11.06 -11.03
CA LEU A 394 14.37 -10.79 -12.44
C LEU A 394 14.02 -9.31 -12.54
N LEU A 395 15.02 -8.50 -12.88
CA LEU A 395 14.85 -7.05 -12.97
C LEU A 395 14.19 -6.69 -14.29
N ASP A 396 13.29 -5.72 -14.25
CA ASP A 396 12.63 -5.11 -15.41
C ASP A 396 12.92 -3.60 -15.37
N GLU A 397 13.48 -3.03 -16.45
CA GLU A 397 13.79 -1.60 -16.51
C GLU A 397 12.56 -0.71 -16.38
N ARG A 398 11.37 -1.24 -16.70
CA ARG A 398 10.08 -0.56 -16.53
C ARG A 398 9.59 -0.55 -15.09
N LEU A 399 10.13 -1.44 -14.24
CA LEU A 399 9.79 -1.59 -12.81
C LEU A 399 11.08 -1.50 -11.97
N PRO A 400 11.76 -0.33 -11.93
CA PRO A 400 13.09 -0.22 -11.35
C PRO A 400 13.15 -0.42 -9.83
N PHE A 401 11.99 -0.34 -9.17
CA PHE A 401 11.88 -0.43 -7.70
C PHE A 401 11.11 -1.64 -7.21
N GLU A 402 10.70 -2.50 -8.14
CA GLU A 402 10.08 -3.79 -7.87
C GLU A 402 10.77 -4.86 -8.71
N ALA A 403 10.93 -6.06 -8.16
CA ALA A 403 11.51 -7.17 -8.89
C ALA A 403 10.60 -8.38 -8.86
N ARG A 404 10.51 -9.05 -10.01
CA ARG A 404 10.09 -10.43 -10.07
C ARG A 404 11.26 -11.33 -9.62
N TYR A 405 10.99 -12.59 -9.38
CA TYR A 405 12.01 -13.54 -8.90
C TYR A 405 11.79 -14.94 -9.44
N ARG A 406 12.86 -15.74 -9.37
CA ARG A 406 12.77 -17.18 -9.63
C ARG A 406 12.39 -17.89 -8.34
N PHE A 407 11.36 -18.69 -8.39
CA PHE A 407 11.01 -19.59 -7.30
C PHE A 407 12.10 -20.65 -7.11
N ARG A 408 12.35 -21.06 -5.88
CA ARG A 408 13.28 -22.16 -5.58
C ARG A 408 12.76 -23.48 -6.13
N ASP A 409 11.46 -23.74 -6.00
CA ASP A 409 10.75 -24.82 -6.67
C ASP A 409 10.03 -24.27 -7.91
N GLU A 410 10.53 -24.59 -9.10
CA GLU A 410 9.96 -24.10 -10.36
C GLU A 410 8.49 -24.51 -10.54
N ARG A 411 8.06 -25.62 -9.91
CA ARG A 411 6.66 -26.09 -9.96
C ARG A 411 5.74 -25.10 -9.24
N VAL A 412 6.18 -24.55 -8.11
CA VAL A 412 5.46 -23.45 -7.42
C VAL A 412 5.33 -22.25 -8.34
N GLY A 413 6.40 -21.87 -9.05
CA GLY A 413 6.37 -20.78 -10.03
C GLY A 413 5.37 -21.02 -11.16
N GLN A 414 5.21 -22.28 -11.62
CA GLN A 414 4.22 -22.65 -12.64
C GLN A 414 2.79 -22.47 -12.13
N VAL A 415 2.50 -22.93 -10.92
CA VAL A 415 1.19 -22.77 -10.27
C VAL A 415 0.90 -21.28 -10.05
N CYS A 416 1.88 -20.51 -9.55
CA CYS A 416 1.76 -19.07 -9.36
C CYS A 416 1.39 -18.35 -10.66
N ALA A 417 2.12 -18.64 -11.74
CA ALA A 417 1.85 -18.04 -13.04
C ALA A 417 0.48 -18.41 -13.62
N ALA A 418 0.06 -19.67 -13.45
CA ALA A 418 -1.25 -20.13 -13.90
C ALA A 418 -2.38 -19.45 -13.11
N MET A 419 -2.29 -19.39 -11.77
CA MET A 419 -3.26 -18.70 -10.93
C MET A 419 -3.30 -17.21 -11.22
N GLY A 420 -2.15 -16.57 -11.44
CA GLY A 420 -2.08 -15.15 -11.82
C GLY A 420 -2.85 -14.85 -13.11
N ARG A 421 -2.73 -15.70 -14.15
CA ARG A 421 -3.50 -15.56 -15.39
C ARG A 421 -4.99 -15.81 -15.20
N LEU A 422 -5.38 -16.86 -14.46
CA LEU A 422 -6.79 -17.14 -14.18
C LEU A 422 -7.47 -16.00 -13.42
N THR A 423 -6.82 -15.48 -12.38
CA THR A 423 -7.38 -14.37 -11.60
C THR A 423 -7.36 -13.04 -12.36
N SER A 424 -6.40 -12.81 -13.26
CA SER A 424 -6.42 -11.65 -14.17
C SER A 424 -7.65 -11.61 -15.05
N HIS A 425 -8.11 -12.76 -15.58
CA HIS A 425 -9.37 -12.84 -16.32
C HIS A 425 -10.57 -12.45 -15.46
N TYR A 426 -10.61 -12.91 -14.22
CA TYR A 426 -11.65 -12.53 -13.26
C TYR A 426 -11.66 -11.03 -12.98
N PHE A 427 -10.51 -10.43 -12.63
CA PHE A 427 -10.43 -9.00 -12.32
C PHE A 427 -10.76 -8.12 -13.54
N SER A 428 -10.33 -8.51 -14.75
CA SER A 428 -10.66 -7.80 -15.97
C SER A 428 -12.17 -7.77 -16.23
N ALA A 429 -12.85 -8.91 -16.05
CA ALA A 429 -14.29 -8.98 -16.18
C ALA A 429 -15.02 -8.13 -15.14
N MET A 430 -14.56 -8.18 -13.86
CA MET A 430 -15.14 -7.38 -12.79
C MET A 430 -14.95 -5.88 -12.98
N THR A 431 -13.81 -5.45 -13.49
CA THR A 431 -13.53 -4.04 -13.81
C THR A 431 -14.45 -3.55 -14.94
N GLY A 432 -14.63 -4.33 -16.00
CA GLY A 432 -15.54 -4.02 -17.09
C GLY A 432 -17.00 -3.88 -16.64
N ILE A 433 -17.45 -4.76 -15.74
CA ILE A 433 -18.80 -4.69 -15.17
C ILE A 433 -18.99 -3.45 -14.29
N ARG A 434 -18.00 -3.08 -13.45
CA ARG A 434 -18.06 -1.86 -12.63
C ARG A 434 -18.12 -0.60 -13.49
N GLN A 435 -17.31 -0.51 -14.56
CA GLN A 435 -17.32 0.63 -15.49
C GLN A 435 -18.64 0.73 -16.26
N SER A 436 -19.20 -0.38 -16.72
CA SER A 436 -20.50 -0.40 -17.40
C SER A 436 -21.65 0.03 -16.48
N ARG A 437 -21.58 -0.30 -15.18
CA ARG A 437 -22.61 0.08 -14.19
C ARG A 437 -22.49 1.53 -13.75
N SER A 438 -21.28 2.09 -13.63
CA SER A 438 -21.12 3.51 -13.33
C SER A 438 -21.66 4.40 -14.45
N ALA A 439 -21.58 3.95 -15.69
CA ALA A 439 -22.15 4.65 -16.85
C ALA A 439 -23.70 4.59 -16.91
N VAL A 440 -24.32 3.65 -16.19
CA VAL A 440 -25.79 3.46 -16.15
C VAL A 440 -26.41 3.95 -14.81
N ALA A 441 -25.59 4.15 -13.77
CA ALA A 441 -26.05 4.45 -12.40
C ALA A 441 -26.44 5.92 -12.17
N ASP A 442 -26.41 6.78 -13.18
CA ASP A 442 -26.97 8.14 -13.06
C ASP A 442 -28.51 8.16 -12.96
N ASP A 443 -29.20 7.01 -13.06
CA ASP A 443 -30.66 6.99 -13.09
C ASP A 443 -31.39 6.02 -12.12
N CYS A 444 -30.73 5.26 -11.26
CA CYS A 444 -31.44 4.39 -10.30
C CYS A 444 -30.63 4.05 -9.06
N GLY A 445 -31.03 4.61 -7.93
CA GLY A 445 -30.62 4.22 -6.58
C GLY A 445 -31.22 2.87 -6.14
N ALA A 446 -30.76 1.77 -6.73
CA ALA A 446 -31.10 0.43 -6.27
C ALA A 446 -29.86 -0.45 -6.26
N ALA A 447 -29.46 -0.87 -5.05
CA ALA A 447 -28.51 -1.95 -4.86
C ALA A 447 -29.05 -3.24 -5.48
N CYS A 448 -28.72 -3.50 -6.75
CA CYS A 448 -28.99 -4.79 -7.37
C CYS A 448 -28.01 -5.82 -6.80
N HIS A 449 -28.53 -6.71 -5.99
CA HIS A 449 -27.90 -7.96 -5.59
C HIS A 449 -27.51 -8.75 -6.84
N ALA A 450 -26.22 -8.76 -7.18
CA ALA A 450 -25.65 -9.71 -8.14
C ALA A 450 -25.54 -11.06 -7.39
N THR A 451 -26.69 -11.70 -7.22
CA THR A 451 -26.81 -13.03 -6.65
C THR A 451 -26.34 -14.06 -7.66
N ASP A 452 -25.53 -15.00 -7.22
CA ASP A 452 -25.24 -16.34 -7.72
C ASP A 452 -23.95 -16.61 -8.52
N CYS A 453 -23.36 -15.71 -9.29
CA CYS A 453 -22.16 -16.07 -10.05
C CYS A 453 -20.84 -15.99 -9.23
N GLY A 454 -20.80 -15.23 -8.15
CA GLY A 454 -19.62 -15.11 -7.29
C GLY A 454 -19.24 -16.43 -6.63
N GLY A 455 -20.20 -17.19 -6.18
CA GLY A 455 -20.00 -18.53 -5.61
C GLY A 455 -19.45 -19.52 -6.61
N ALA A 456 -19.97 -19.53 -7.86
CA ALA A 456 -19.49 -20.42 -8.92
C ALA A 456 -18.06 -20.11 -9.33
N VAL A 457 -17.69 -18.81 -9.44
CA VAL A 457 -16.33 -18.41 -9.76
C VAL A 457 -15.37 -18.75 -8.63
N ASN A 458 -15.74 -18.48 -7.36
CA ASN A 458 -14.92 -18.86 -6.22
C ASN A 458 -14.67 -20.35 -6.17
N SER A 459 -15.72 -21.18 -6.38
CA SER A 459 -15.59 -22.65 -6.43
C SER A 459 -14.65 -23.09 -7.54
N LEU A 460 -14.76 -22.49 -8.72
CA LEU A 460 -13.90 -22.77 -9.86
C LEU A 460 -12.42 -22.42 -9.59
N LEU A 461 -12.16 -21.27 -8.98
CA LEU A 461 -10.79 -20.85 -8.61
C LEU A 461 -10.20 -21.74 -7.53
N LYS A 462 -10.99 -22.17 -6.55
CA LYS A 462 -10.60 -23.12 -5.50
C LYS A 462 -10.24 -24.49 -6.10
N GLU A 463 -11.07 -25.00 -7.00
CA GLU A 463 -10.82 -26.25 -7.70
C GLU A 463 -9.59 -26.18 -8.61
N ALA A 464 -9.45 -25.08 -9.36
CA ALA A 464 -8.29 -24.83 -10.21
C ALA A 464 -7.00 -24.83 -9.40
N PHE A 465 -6.95 -24.12 -8.28
CA PHE A 465 -5.77 -24.05 -7.41
C PHE A 465 -5.32 -25.44 -6.95
N LEU A 466 -6.22 -26.25 -6.38
CA LEU A 466 -5.90 -27.59 -5.90
C LEU A 466 -5.50 -28.53 -7.03
N SER A 467 -6.17 -28.43 -8.20
CA SER A 467 -5.86 -29.27 -9.34
C SER A 467 -4.51 -28.94 -9.97
N LEU A 468 -4.17 -27.63 -10.03
CA LEU A 468 -2.86 -27.17 -10.50
C LEU A 468 -1.74 -27.63 -9.56
N CYS A 469 -1.91 -27.52 -8.24
CA CYS A 469 -0.95 -28.03 -7.25
C CYS A 469 -0.71 -29.54 -7.42
N ARG A 470 -1.78 -30.34 -7.50
CA ARG A 470 -1.68 -31.78 -7.70
C ARG A 470 -1.01 -32.15 -9.03
N THR A 471 -1.37 -31.47 -10.11
CA THR A 471 -0.78 -31.71 -11.44
C THR A 471 0.71 -31.34 -11.44
N ALA A 472 1.09 -30.22 -10.85
CA ALA A 472 2.50 -29.80 -10.72
C ALA A 472 3.32 -30.78 -9.86
N HIS A 473 2.67 -31.52 -8.95
CA HIS A 473 3.34 -32.52 -8.11
C HIS A 473 3.67 -33.82 -8.87
N THR A 474 2.82 -34.23 -9.81
CA THR A 474 2.84 -35.57 -10.42
C THR A 474 3.11 -35.58 -11.92
N GLN A 475 2.96 -34.45 -12.62
CA GLN A 475 2.94 -34.33 -14.06
C GLN A 475 4.02 -33.38 -14.59
N PRO A 476 4.41 -33.47 -15.88
CA PRO A 476 5.34 -32.50 -16.48
C PRO A 476 4.70 -31.09 -16.60
N PRO A 477 5.53 -30.02 -16.74
CA PRO A 477 5.08 -28.63 -16.82
C PRO A 477 3.98 -28.36 -17.85
N GLN A 478 4.01 -29.06 -18.99
CA GLN A 478 3.00 -28.92 -20.04
C GLN A 478 1.59 -29.22 -19.55
N SER A 479 1.44 -30.19 -18.65
CA SER A 479 0.14 -30.59 -18.09
C SER A 479 -0.47 -29.47 -17.22
N VAL A 480 0.36 -28.69 -16.54
CA VAL A 480 -0.11 -27.50 -15.78
C VAL A 480 -0.67 -26.45 -16.74
N ALA A 481 0.01 -26.19 -17.86
CA ALA A 481 -0.44 -25.25 -18.86
C ALA A 481 -1.70 -25.70 -19.60
N ASP A 482 -1.85 -27.01 -19.83
CA ASP A 482 -3.06 -27.58 -20.45
C ASP A 482 -4.27 -27.41 -19.52
N LEU A 483 -4.09 -27.76 -18.24
CA LEU A 483 -5.12 -27.64 -17.21
C LEU A 483 -5.53 -26.17 -16.97
N GLU A 484 -4.57 -25.25 -16.98
CA GLU A 484 -4.86 -23.80 -16.90
C GLU A 484 -5.78 -23.35 -18.03
N ARG A 485 -5.50 -23.78 -19.30
CA ARG A 485 -6.35 -23.44 -20.44
C ARG A 485 -7.77 -23.97 -20.31
N GLU A 486 -7.92 -25.15 -19.75
CA GLU A 486 -9.23 -25.73 -19.47
C GLU A 486 -10.01 -24.86 -18.46
N TYR A 487 -9.39 -24.51 -17.32
CA TYR A 487 -10.03 -23.66 -16.30
C TYR A 487 -10.28 -22.22 -16.82
N ALA A 488 -9.41 -21.68 -17.64
CA ALA A 488 -9.63 -20.38 -18.29
C ALA A 488 -10.87 -20.39 -19.18
N ALA A 489 -11.09 -21.46 -19.97
CA ALA A 489 -12.28 -21.61 -20.80
C ALA A 489 -13.56 -21.74 -19.94
N GLN A 490 -13.52 -22.50 -18.84
CA GLN A 490 -14.64 -22.62 -17.90
C GLN A 490 -14.95 -21.29 -17.22
N LEU A 491 -13.92 -20.55 -16.81
CA LEU A 491 -14.06 -19.21 -16.19
C LEU A 491 -14.70 -18.21 -17.17
N HIS A 492 -14.24 -18.19 -18.42
CA HIS A 492 -14.85 -17.36 -19.46
C HIS A 492 -16.34 -17.71 -19.68
N GLY A 493 -16.67 -19.00 -19.74
CA GLY A 493 -18.06 -19.45 -19.84
C GLY A 493 -18.92 -18.98 -18.66
N THR A 494 -18.40 -19.10 -17.43
CA THR A 494 -19.08 -18.67 -16.20
C THR A 494 -19.26 -17.15 -16.15
N LEU A 495 -18.28 -16.39 -16.62
CA LEU A 495 -18.32 -14.91 -16.65
C LEU A 495 -19.18 -14.38 -17.82
N ALA A 496 -19.28 -15.09 -18.94
CA ALA A 496 -20.08 -14.70 -20.12
C ALA A 496 -21.61 -14.90 -19.91
N LEU A 497 -22.01 -15.69 -18.91
CA LEU A 497 -23.42 -15.87 -18.54
C LEU A 497 -24.00 -14.67 -17.76
N ARG A 498 -23.27 -13.57 -17.69
CA ARG A 498 -23.64 -12.26 -17.10
C ARG A 498 -24.03 -11.26 -18.18
#